data_9f8e56fbdcdcc78ff6129031c4cf48ff
#
_entry.id   9f8e56fbdcdcc78ff6129031c4cf48ff
#
_cell.length_a   1.000
_cell.length_b   1.000
_cell.length_c   1.000
_cell.angle_alpha   90.00
_cell.angle_beta   90.00
_cell.angle_gamma   90.00
#
_symmetry.space_group_name_H-M   'P 1'
#
loop_
_entity.id
_entity.type
_entity.pdbx_description
1 polymer ?
#
loop_
_entity_poly.entity_id
_entity_poly.type
_entity_poly.pdbx_seq_one_letter_code
_entity_poly.pdbx_strand_id
1 'polypeptide(L)'
;MEYNSETNMSINEAVIRLKSQIKNVQPNVLRTGFKQLDAFDGFAPGELCVIGARPAMGKTTFVLNLISNMLGQKIPVGLFSADDNLNVNYLSRIISAVKNTNPPHNYEQSINYIRETVLEDIPLYLNLKQRMNFAYLRENAIKLKEENSIKCLFVETIQSFFENEENGTSKDGTEKVCRELRILAQELNIPIIITSGLNRGPENRPGVDGKIPQIRDLRYGDSIECYADKVFLLHRPEYYCIYMDEEGYDLRGVLEVFVAKNTYGPTGMFRLKFDKEKVKVTDIDGNT
;
A
#
# COMPACT_ATOMS: atom_id res chain seq x y z
N MET A 1 -18.79 -3.44 -22.97
CA MET A 1 -20.02 -3.05 -22.24
C MET A 1 -20.28 -1.61 -22.54
N GLU A 2 -21.38 -1.32 -23.22
CA GLU A 2 -21.79 0.04 -23.55
C GLU A 2 -22.07 0.81 -22.26
N TYR A 3 -21.38 1.92 -22.09
CA TYR A 3 -21.69 2.90 -21.06
C TYR A 3 -23.05 3.50 -21.43
N ASN A 4 -24.09 3.00 -20.80
CA ASN A 4 -25.42 3.54 -20.92
C ASN A 4 -25.46 4.93 -20.25
N SER A 5 -25.50 5.97 -21.04
CA SER A 5 -25.49 7.37 -20.66
C SER A 5 -26.86 7.86 -20.17
N GLU A 6 -27.50 7.17 -19.26
CA GLU A 6 -28.64 7.73 -18.53
C GLU A 6 -28.15 8.23 -17.17
N THR A 7 -27.65 9.43 -17.16
CA THR A 7 -27.01 10.05 -15.99
C THR A 7 -27.96 10.88 -15.14
N ASN A 8 -29.19 11.11 -15.57
CA ASN A 8 -30.18 11.86 -14.80
C ASN A 8 -31.23 10.90 -14.21
N MET A 9 -31.16 10.64 -12.91
CA MET A 9 -32.15 9.88 -12.17
C MET A 9 -32.65 10.68 -10.96
N SER A 10 -33.90 10.45 -10.57
CA SER A 10 -34.44 11.03 -9.35
C SER A 10 -33.76 10.45 -8.12
N ILE A 11 -33.79 11.15 -6.99
CA ILE A 11 -33.27 10.64 -5.72
C ILE A 11 -33.95 9.31 -5.31
N ASN A 12 -35.24 9.15 -5.62
CA ASN A 12 -35.96 7.93 -5.33
C ASN A 12 -35.46 6.74 -6.17
N GLU A 13 -35.18 6.93 -7.46
CA GLU A 13 -34.59 5.90 -8.32
C GLU A 13 -33.18 5.55 -7.85
N ALA A 14 -32.35 6.55 -7.49
CA ALA A 14 -31.03 6.31 -6.92
C ALA A 14 -31.10 5.49 -5.63
N VAL A 15 -32.02 5.80 -4.72
CA VAL A 15 -32.22 5.06 -3.47
C VAL A 15 -32.70 3.63 -3.74
N ILE A 16 -33.63 3.42 -4.69
CA ILE A 16 -34.11 2.07 -5.06
C ILE A 16 -32.94 1.23 -5.61
N ARG A 17 -32.15 1.82 -6.51
CA ARG A 17 -30.96 1.18 -7.10
C ARG A 17 -29.94 0.82 -6.03
N LEU A 18 -29.62 1.73 -5.13
CA LEU A 18 -28.72 1.49 -4.02
C LEU A 18 -29.24 0.43 -3.05
N LYS A 19 -30.54 0.44 -2.71
CA LYS A 19 -31.14 -0.58 -1.84
C LYS A 19 -31.03 -1.99 -2.44
N SER A 20 -31.17 -2.14 -3.76
CA SER A 20 -30.97 -3.42 -4.43
C SER A 20 -29.50 -3.88 -4.40
N GLN A 21 -28.58 -2.96 -4.48
CA GLN A 21 -27.14 -3.23 -4.36
C GLN A 21 -26.72 -3.56 -2.93
N ILE A 22 -27.22 -2.80 -1.93
CA ILE A 22 -26.88 -2.98 -0.50
C ILE A 22 -27.40 -4.32 0.04
N LYS A 23 -28.50 -4.86 -0.43
CA LYS A 23 -29.02 -6.16 0.01
C LYS A 23 -28.05 -7.34 -0.21
N ASN A 24 -27.06 -7.18 -1.07
CA ASN A 24 -26.09 -8.21 -1.45
C ASN A 24 -24.64 -7.86 -1.07
N VAL A 25 -24.38 -6.71 -0.46
CA VAL A 25 -23.01 -6.25 -0.16
C VAL A 25 -22.84 -6.14 1.34
N GLN A 26 -22.37 -7.20 1.97
CA GLN A 26 -21.46 -7.02 3.09
C GLN A 26 -20.16 -6.49 2.48
N PRO A 27 -19.63 -5.31 2.91
CA PRO A 27 -18.34 -4.87 2.44
C PRO A 27 -17.33 -5.94 2.83
N ASN A 28 -16.83 -6.66 1.82
CA ASN A 28 -15.85 -7.73 2.01
C ASN A 28 -14.48 -7.08 2.22
N VAL A 29 -14.39 -6.29 3.30
CA VAL A 29 -13.17 -5.55 3.68
C VAL A 29 -12.07 -6.57 3.96
N LEU A 30 -10.94 -6.40 3.27
CA LEU A 30 -9.79 -7.25 3.51
C LEU A 30 -9.12 -6.87 4.83
N ARG A 31 -8.99 -7.85 5.70
CA ARG A 31 -8.23 -7.71 6.94
C ARG A 31 -6.74 -7.65 6.62
N THR A 32 -6.08 -6.67 7.17
CA THR A 32 -4.65 -6.43 6.94
C THR A 32 -3.76 -7.30 7.83
N GLY A 33 -4.33 -7.83 8.89
CA GLY A 33 -3.63 -8.56 9.94
C GLY A 33 -2.95 -7.68 10.98
N PHE A 34 -3.06 -6.35 10.83
CA PHE A 34 -2.75 -5.38 11.89
C PHE A 34 -4.05 -4.89 12.51
N LYS A 35 -4.26 -5.19 13.80
CA LYS A 35 -5.51 -4.87 14.51
C LYS A 35 -5.87 -3.40 14.42
N GLN A 36 -4.87 -2.53 14.59
CA GLN A 36 -5.07 -1.09 14.57
C GLN A 36 -5.40 -0.56 13.16
N LEU A 37 -4.78 -1.09 12.11
CA LEU A 37 -5.15 -0.73 10.74
C LEU A 37 -6.55 -1.24 10.37
N ASP A 38 -6.89 -2.43 10.84
CA ASP A 38 -8.23 -3.02 10.65
C ASP A 38 -9.33 -2.23 11.39
N ALA A 39 -8.98 -1.49 12.45
CA ALA A 39 -9.89 -0.55 13.13
C ALA A 39 -10.19 0.71 12.29
N PHE A 40 -9.37 1.01 11.29
CA PHE A 40 -9.62 2.03 10.27
C PHE A 40 -10.23 1.45 8.97
N ASP A 41 -11.00 0.37 9.10
CA ASP A 41 -11.71 -0.31 8.01
C ASP A 41 -10.81 -0.96 6.93
N GLY A 42 -9.61 -1.41 7.29
CA GLY A 42 -8.74 -2.18 6.41
C GLY A 42 -8.69 -1.69 4.96
N PHE A 43 -8.83 -2.60 3.99
CA PHE A 43 -8.90 -2.26 2.56
C PHE A 43 -10.19 -2.80 1.94
N ALA A 44 -11.07 -1.91 1.47
CA ALA A 44 -12.32 -2.30 0.83
C ALA A 44 -12.15 -2.51 -0.69
N PRO A 45 -12.96 -3.41 -1.30
CA PRO A 45 -12.97 -3.59 -2.74
C PRO A 45 -13.26 -2.28 -3.49
N GLY A 46 -12.50 -2.03 -4.56
CA GLY A 46 -12.64 -0.83 -5.38
C GLY A 46 -11.94 0.42 -4.82
N GLU A 47 -11.27 0.33 -3.68
CA GLU A 47 -10.51 1.45 -3.13
C GLU A 47 -9.11 1.57 -3.75
N LEU A 48 -8.69 2.81 -3.96
CA LEU A 48 -7.28 3.17 -4.21
C LEU A 48 -6.66 3.64 -2.90
N CYS A 49 -5.70 2.88 -2.38
CA CYS A 49 -5.00 3.17 -1.13
C CYS A 49 -3.54 3.56 -1.41
N VAL A 50 -3.03 4.54 -0.70
CA VAL A 50 -1.65 5.03 -0.87
C VAL A 50 -0.88 4.88 0.43
N ILE A 51 0.32 4.30 0.36
CA ILE A 51 1.28 4.23 1.46
C ILE A 51 2.46 5.13 1.11
N GLY A 52 2.56 6.26 1.80
CA GLY A 52 3.61 7.25 1.61
C GLY A 52 4.68 7.19 2.69
N ALA A 53 5.96 7.33 2.30
CA ALA A 53 7.06 7.41 3.24
C ALA A 53 8.29 8.12 2.67
N ARG A 54 9.10 8.74 3.55
CA ARG A 54 10.47 9.11 3.22
C ARG A 54 11.34 7.84 3.05
N PRO A 55 12.45 7.92 2.32
CA PRO A 55 13.43 6.84 2.29
C PRO A 55 13.82 6.38 3.70
N ALA A 56 14.09 5.09 3.86
CA ALA A 56 14.47 4.44 5.11
C ALA A 56 13.41 4.42 6.24
N MET A 57 12.19 4.91 6.01
CA MET A 57 11.08 4.82 6.98
C MET A 57 10.42 3.42 7.05
N GLY A 58 10.88 2.46 6.24
CA GLY A 58 10.36 1.10 6.29
C GLY A 58 9.16 0.83 5.38
N LYS A 59 8.91 1.65 4.35
CA LYS A 59 7.79 1.49 3.41
C LYS A 59 7.70 0.08 2.83
N THR A 60 8.76 -0.41 2.18
CA THR A 60 8.82 -1.78 1.64
C THR A 60 8.65 -2.84 2.73
N THR A 61 9.25 -2.65 3.90
CA THR A 61 9.07 -3.55 5.05
C THR A 61 7.60 -3.64 5.46
N PHE A 62 6.92 -2.49 5.59
CA PHE A 62 5.50 -2.45 5.94
C PHE A 62 4.63 -3.16 4.90
N VAL A 63 4.85 -2.89 3.60
CA VAL A 63 4.14 -3.56 2.49
C VAL A 63 4.35 -5.07 2.51
N LEU A 64 5.59 -5.54 2.68
CA LEU A 64 5.89 -6.96 2.73
C LEU A 64 5.23 -7.66 3.94
N ASN A 65 5.13 -6.98 5.09
CA ASN A 65 4.42 -7.52 6.24
C ASN A 65 2.90 -7.54 6.03
N LEU A 66 2.31 -6.53 5.36
CA LEU A 66 0.91 -6.57 4.92
C LEU A 66 0.65 -7.77 4.02
N ILE A 67 1.48 -7.97 2.99
CA ILE A 67 1.37 -9.11 2.08
C ILE A 67 1.49 -10.43 2.87
N SER A 68 2.49 -10.56 3.73
CA SER A 68 2.68 -11.75 4.57
C SER A 68 1.45 -12.07 5.43
N ASN A 69 0.89 -11.06 6.07
CA ASN A 69 -0.32 -11.22 6.89
C ASN A 69 -1.53 -11.68 6.05
N MET A 70 -1.69 -11.13 4.85
CA MET A 70 -2.78 -11.52 3.93
C MET A 70 -2.59 -12.95 3.43
N LEU A 71 -1.36 -13.33 3.07
CA LEU A 71 -1.04 -14.71 2.66
C LEU A 71 -1.27 -15.71 3.78
N GLY A 72 -0.96 -15.36 5.03
CA GLY A 72 -1.31 -16.14 6.21
C GLY A 72 -2.82 -16.39 6.38
N GLN A 73 -3.63 -15.48 5.86
CA GLN A 73 -5.09 -15.61 5.79
C GLN A 73 -5.59 -16.28 4.47
N LYS A 74 -4.65 -16.81 3.66
CA LYS A 74 -4.93 -17.43 2.35
C LYS A 74 -5.59 -16.46 1.34
N ILE A 75 -5.32 -15.17 1.46
CA ILE A 75 -5.79 -14.15 0.53
C ILE A 75 -4.83 -14.09 -0.66
N PRO A 76 -5.29 -14.35 -1.91
CA PRO A 76 -4.45 -14.24 -3.10
C PRO A 76 -4.08 -12.78 -3.39
N VAL A 77 -2.78 -12.52 -3.53
CA VAL A 77 -2.20 -11.18 -3.66
C VAL A 77 -1.44 -11.05 -4.98
N GLY A 78 -1.68 -9.96 -5.71
CA GLY A 78 -0.83 -9.52 -6.81
C GLY A 78 0.18 -8.46 -6.33
N LEU A 79 1.42 -8.56 -6.76
CA LEU A 79 2.46 -7.55 -6.49
C LEU A 79 3.16 -7.17 -7.79
N PHE A 80 3.03 -5.91 -8.17
CA PHE A 80 3.77 -5.28 -9.24
C PHE A 80 4.89 -4.43 -8.66
N SER A 81 6.12 -4.71 -9.02
CA SER A 81 7.27 -3.90 -8.62
C SER A 81 8.06 -3.51 -9.85
N ALA A 82 8.26 -2.21 -10.02
CA ALA A 82 9.08 -1.63 -11.07
C ALA A 82 10.48 -1.27 -10.57
N ASP A 83 10.85 -1.73 -9.37
CA ASP A 83 12.19 -1.51 -8.85
C ASP A 83 13.20 -2.27 -9.72
N ASP A 84 14.15 -1.53 -10.32
CA ASP A 84 15.24 -2.07 -11.14
C ASP A 84 16.11 -3.09 -10.39
N ASN A 85 15.89 -3.20 -9.09
CA ASN A 85 16.62 -4.05 -8.18
C ASN A 85 15.84 -5.27 -7.72
N LEU A 86 15.17 -5.99 -8.63
CA LEU A 86 14.82 -7.37 -8.36
C LEU A 86 16.08 -8.19 -8.26
N ASN A 87 16.87 -7.74 -7.31
CA ASN A 87 18.02 -8.48 -6.89
C ASN A 87 17.56 -9.58 -5.93
N VAL A 88 18.41 -10.53 -5.83
CA VAL A 88 18.36 -11.63 -4.88
C VAL A 88 17.94 -11.18 -3.47
N ASN A 89 18.35 -9.98 -3.04
CA ASN A 89 18.02 -9.42 -1.73
C ASN A 89 16.51 -9.05 -1.59
N TYR A 90 15.89 -8.50 -2.64
CA TYR A 90 14.46 -8.18 -2.58
C TYR A 90 13.61 -9.46 -2.55
N LEU A 91 13.96 -10.44 -3.40
CA LEU A 91 13.26 -11.72 -3.43
C LEU A 91 13.43 -12.49 -2.11
N SER A 92 14.63 -12.49 -1.52
CA SER A 92 14.86 -13.13 -0.23
C SER A 92 14.04 -12.47 0.89
N ARG A 93 13.84 -11.15 0.86
CA ARG A 93 12.99 -10.43 1.80
C ARG A 93 11.51 -10.81 1.63
N ILE A 94 11.02 -10.93 0.39
CA ILE A 94 9.65 -11.42 0.12
C ILE A 94 9.49 -12.83 0.71
N ILE A 95 10.42 -13.75 0.40
CA ILE A 95 10.39 -15.12 0.89
C ILE A 95 10.41 -15.15 2.43
N SER A 96 11.30 -14.36 3.04
CA SER A 96 11.40 -14.28 4.49
C SER A 96 10.14 -13.76 5.16
N ALA A 97 9.52 -12.73 4.56
CA ALA A 97 8.24 -12.21 5.04
C ALA A 97 7.14 -13.28 4.97
N VAL A 98 7.03 -13.97 3.83
CA VAL A 98 6.06 -15.05 3.61
C VAL A 98 6.26 -16.22 4.57
N LYS A 99 7.51 -16.63 4.79
CA LYS A 99 7.86 -17.72 5.70
C LYS A 99 7.94 -17.32 7.18
N ASN A 100 7.77 -16.04 7.46
CA ASN A 100 7.93 -15.47 8.81
C ASN A 100 9.30 -15.79 9.42
N THR A 101 10.35 -15.73 8.60
CA THR A 101 11.74 -15.93 8.98
C THR A 101 12.54 -14.64 8.90
N ASN A 102 13.73 -14.61 9.49
CA ASN A 102 14.62 -13.46 9.36
C ASN A 102 15.22 -13.43 7.94
N PRO A 103 15.27 -12.25 7.29
CA PRO A 103 15.91 -12.13 5.99
C PRO A 103 17.44 -12.30 6.11
N PRO A 104 18.10 -12.83 5.08
CA PRO A 104 19.54 -12.88 5.03
C PRO A 104 20.18 -11.48 5.09
N HIS A 105 21.38 -11.40 5.67
CA HIS A 105 22.07 -10.13 5.90
C HIS A 105 22.90 -9.64 4.71
N ASN A 106 23.27 -10.53 3.79
CA ASN A 106 24.10 -10.19 2.63
C ASN A 106 23.69 -10.95 1.38
N TYR A 107 24.29 -10.58 0.24
CA TYR A 107 23.95 -11.12 -1.07
C TYR A 107 24.18 -12.62 -1.20
N GLU A 108 25.31 -13.14 -0.68
CA GLU A 108 25.65 -14.56 -0.74
C GLU A 108 24.67 -15.42 0.08
N GLN A 109 24.35 -14.97 1.30
CA GLN A 109 23.34 -15.60 2.13
C GLN A 109 21.96 -15.59 1.46
N SER A 110 21.61 -14.48 0.77
CA SER A 110 20.36 -14.39 0.02
C SER A 110 20.29 -15.42 -1.12
N ILE A 111 21.37 -15.63 -1.85
CA ILE A 111 21.44 -16.66 -2.90
C ILE A 111 21.22 -18.06 -2.30
N ASN A 112 21.94 -18.39 -1.23
CA ASN A 112 21.82 -19.70 -0.61
C ASN A 112 20.43 -19.93 -0.01
N TYR A 113 19.88 -18.91 0.66
CA TYR A 113 18.52 -18.92 1.19
C TYR A 113 17.47 -19.20 0.10
N ILE A 114 17.56 -18.54 -1.06
CA ILE A 114 16.64 -18.77 -2.18
C ILE A 114 16.80 -20.18 -2.75
N ARG A 115 18.05 -20.68 -2.90
CA ARG A 115 18.33 -22.02 -3.43
C ARG A 115 17.77 -23.14 -2.54
N GLU A 116 17.85 -22.94 -1.23
CA GLU A 116 17.44 -23.93 -0.22
C GLU A 116 15.94 -23.83 0.10
N THR A 117 15.30 -22.73 -0.29
CA THR A 117 13.90 -22.53 0.02
C THR A 117 13.00 -23.29 -0.94
N VAL A 118 12.20 -24.21 -0.38
CA VAL A 118 11.05 -24.80 -1.06
C VAL A 118 9.83 -23.98 -0.68
N LEU A 119 9.16 -23.41 -1.69
CA LEU A 119 7.87 -22.74 -1.54
C LEU A 119 6.78 -23.74 -1.92
N GLU A 120 5.85 -23.96 -1.01
CA GLU A 120 4.56 -24.57 -1.31
C GLU A 120 3.71 -23.60 -2.09
N ASP A 121 2.49 -24.00 -2.52
CA ASP A 121 1.56 -23.15 -3.27
C ASP A 121 1.16 -21.91 -2.45
N ILE A 122 1.92 -20.84 -2.59
CA ILE A 122 1.68 -19.55 -1.95
C ILE A 122 0.94 -18.68 -2.97
N PRO A 123 -0.26 -18.15 -2.65
CA PRO A 123 -1.07 -17.37 -3.58
C PRO A 123 -0.53 -15.92 -3.71
N LEU A 124 0.76 -15.77 -4.01
CA LEU A 124 1.45 -14.52 -4.30
C LEU A 124 1.92 -14.51 -5.75
N TYR A 125 1.38 -13.59 -6.53
CA TYR A 125 1.66 -13.46 -7.96
C TYR A 125 2.48 -12.19 -8.21
N LEU A 126 3.70 -12.37 -8.69
CA LEU A 126 4.67 -11.30 -8.87
C LEU A 126 4.75 -10.88 -10.35
N ASN A 127 4.66 -9.59 -10.60
CA ASN A 127 5.03 -8.99 -11.86
C ASN A 127 6.18 -8.01 -11.63
N LEU A 128 7.32 -8.33 -12.23
CA LEU A 128 8.61 -7.74 -11.88
C LEU A 128 9.22 -7.08 -13.12
N LYS A 129 8.36 -6.57 -14.00
CA LYS A 129 8.78 -5.89 -15.21
C LYS A 129 9.27 -4.47 -14.89
N GLN A 130 10.50 -4.20 -15.25
CA GLN A 130 11.04 -2.85 -15.31
C GLN A 130 10.26 -2.01 -16.33
N ARG A 131 10.10 -0.73 -16.06
CA ARG A 131 9.43 0.22 -16.95
C ARG A 131 8.02 -0.21 -17.37
N MET A 132 7.15 -0.33 -16.40
CA MET A 132 5.73 -0.54 -16.65
C MET A 132 5.06 0.80 -16.94
N ASN A 133 4.20 0.81 -17.97
CA ASN A 133 3.21 1.84 -18.17
C ASN A 133 1.83 1.37 -17.65
N PHE A 134 0.87 2.27 -17.59
CA PHE A 134 -0.46 1.95 -17.07
C PHE A 134 -1.17 0.90 -17.92
N ALA A 135 -1.06 0.94 -19.25
CA ALA A 135 -1.68 -0.05 -20.15
C ALA A 135 -1.22 -1.48 -19.83
N TYR A 136 0.08 -1.65 -19.64
CA TYR A 136 0.66 -2.93 -19.24
C TYR A 136 0.17 -3.40 -17.85
N LEU A 137 0.15 -2.50 -16.88
CA LEU A 137 -0.37 -2.82 -15.54
C LEU A 137 -1.81 -3.29 -15.63
N ARG A 138 -2.66 -2.54 -16.34
CA ARG A 138 -4.09 -2.84 -16.48
C ARG A 138 -4.31 -4.21 -17.10
N GLU A 139 -3.67 -4.51 -18.22
CA GLU A 139 -3.79 -5.81 -18.89
C GLU A 139 -3.41 -6.97 -17.96
N ASN A 140 -2.26 -6.87 -17.30
CA ASN A 140 -1.77 -7.94 -16.44
C ASN A 140 -2.54 -8.03 -15.11
N ALA A 141 -3.07 -6.93 -14.57
CA ALA A 141 -3.93 -6.96 -13.39
C ALA A 141 -5.27 -7.66 -13.67
N ILE A 142 -5.88 -7.41 -14.84
CA ILE A 142 -7.09 -8.11 -15.30
C ILE A 142 -6.80 -9.60 -15.41
N LYS A 143 -5.70 -9.97 -16.09
CA LYS A 143 -5.30 -11.37 -16.25
C LYS A 143 -5.09 -12.07 -14.91
N LEU A 144 -4.39 -11.45 -13.96
CA LEU A 144 -4.22 -12.00 -12.61
C LEU A 144 -5.55 -12.15 -11.87
N LYS A 145 -6.49 -11.22 -12.07
CA LYS A 145 -7.82 -11.32 -11.47
C LYS A 145 -8.62 -12.49 -12.02
N GLU A 146 -8.57 -12.70 -13.33
CA GLU A 146 -9.31 -13.75 -14.03
C GLU A 146 -8.71 -15.15 -13.78
N GLU A 147 -7.41 -15.29 -13.91
CA GLU A 147 -6.72 -16.58 -13.80
C GLU A 147 -6.45 -17.03 -12.37
N ASN A 148 -6.12 -16.09 -11.48
CA ASN A 148 -5.63 -16.37 -10.13
C ASN A 148 -6.57 -15.87 -9.02
N SER A 149 -7.67 -15.22 -9.37
CA SER A 149 -8.67 -14.70 -8.44
C SER A 149 -8.08 -13.81 -7.33
N ILE A 150 -7.07 -13.00 -7.65
CA ILE A 150 -6.46 -12.09 -6.67
C ILE A 150 -7.52 -11.23 -5.99
N LYS A 151 -7.31 -10.94 -4.70
CA LYS A 151 -8.22 -10.15 -3.87
C LYS A 151 -7.69 -8.75 -3.57
N CYS A 152 -6.41 -8.51 -3.78
CA CYS A 152 -5.79 -7.19 -3.71
C CYS A 152 -4.59 -7.12 -4.64
N LEU A 153 -4.21 -5.90 -4.99
CA LEU A 153 -3.07 -5.61 -5.85
C LEU A 153 -2.17 -4.57 -5.18
N PHE A 154 -0.91 -4.91 -5.00
CA PHE A 154 0.13 -3.97 -4.58
C PHE A 154 0.93 -3.49 -5.78
N VAL A 155 1.26 -2.18 -5.79
CA VAL A 155 2.08 -1.54 -6.83
C VAL A 155 3.20 -0.74 -6.17
N GLU A 156 4.43 -1.17 -6.35
CA GLU A 156 5.63 -0.57 -5.78
C GLU A 156 6.56 -0.13 -6.93
N THR A 157 6.79 1.15 -7.20
CA THR A 157 6.26 2.39 -6.65
C THR A 157 5.55 3.19 -7.76
N ILE A 158 4.60 4.05 -7.43
CA ILE A 158 3.85 4.84 -8.43
C ILE A 158 4.75 5.73 -9.27
N GLN A 159 5.88 6.21 -8.74
CA GLN A 159 6.82 7.04 -9.45
C GLN A 159 7.34 6.40 -10.74
N SER A 160 7.51 5.08 -10.73
CA SER A 160 7.98 4.33 -11.90
C SER A 160 6.99 4.40 -13.06
N PHE A 161 5.70 4.55 -12.78
CA PHE A 161 4.68 4.73 -13.82
C PHE A 161 4.75 6.13 -14.39
N PHE A 162 4.90 7.16 -13.56
CA PHE A 162 5.01 8.53 -14.04
C PHE A 162 6.22 8.74 -14.93
N GLU A 163 7.34 8.06 -14.66
CA GLU A 163 8.56 8.14 -15.47
C GLU A 163 8.42 7.42 -16.83
N ASN A 164 7.51 6.47 -16.95
CA ASN A 164 7.32 5.66 -18.14
C ASN A 164 6.08 6.04 -18.99
N GLU A 165 5.26 6.98 -18.51
CA GLU A 165 4.14 7.54 -19.27
C GLU A 165 4.56 8.79 -20.03
N GLU A 166 4.00 9.01 -21.20
CA GLU A 166 4.17 10.26 -21.95
C GLU A 166 3.62 11.43 -21.12
N ASN A 167 4.49 12.40 -20.83
CA ASN A 167 4.21 13.50 -19.90
C ASN A 167 3.78 13.08 -18.48
N GLY A 168 4.11 11.84 -18.06
CA GLY A 168 3.66 11.27 -16.79
C GLY A 168 4.12 12.03 -15.54
N THR A 169 5.21 12.82 -15.62
CA THR A 169 5.67 13.69 -14.54
C THR A 169 5.02 15.07 -14.53
N SER A 170 4.27 15.43 -15.56
CA SER A 170 3.42 16.64 -15.58
C SER A 170 2.23 16.49 -14.62
N LYS A 171 1.60 17.61 -14.26
CA LYS A 171 0.39 17.58 -13.44
C LYS A 171 -0.73 16.75 -14.10
N ASP A 172 -0.99 16.99 -15.38
CA ASP A 172 -2.04 16.28 -16.13
C ASP A 172 -1.72 14.79 -16.28
N GLY A 173 -0.45 14.43 -16.47
CA GLY A 173 -0.02 13.03 -16.56
C GLY A 173 -0.17 12.29 -15.24
N THR A 174 0.22 12.89 -14.11
CA THR A 174 0.05 12.29 -12.77
C THR A 174 -1.41 12.15 -12.40
N GLU A 175 -2.22 13.14 -12.72
CA GLU A 175 -3.67 13.10 -12.50
C GLU A 175 -4.31 11.96 -13.31
N LYS A 176 -3.95 11.84 -14.59
CA LYS A 176 -4.42 10.74 -15.45
C LYS A 176 -4.10 9.37 -14.83
N VAL A 177 -2.86 9.12 -14.43
CA VAL A 177 -2.47 7.83 -13.85
C VAL A 177 -3.21 7.52 -12.56
N CYS A 178 -3.36 8.50 -11.65
CA CYS A 178 -4.10 8.30 -10.41
C CYS A 178 -5.59 8.00 -10.66
N ARG A 179 -6.21 8.71 -11.60
CA ARG A 179 -7.59 8.46 -12.02
C ARG A 179 -7.77 7.06 -12.59
N GLU A 180 -6.90 6.66 -13.50
CA GLU A 180 -6.95 5.35 -14.15
C GLU A 180 -6.73 4.21 -13.14
N LEU A 181 -5.84 4.37 -12.16
CA LEU A 181 -5.65 3.41 -11.06
C LEU A 181 -6.92 3.26 -10.21
N ARG A 182 -7.61 4.38 -9.92
CA ARG A 182 -8.88 4.32 -9.19
C ARG A 182 -9.96 3.62 -9.99
N ILE A 183 -10.09 3.93 -11.28
CA ILE A 183 -11.05 3.25 -12.18
C ILE A 183 -10.74 1.75 -12.22
N LEU A 184 -9.48 1.38 -12.34
CA LEU A 184 -9.07 -0.03 -12.36
C LEU A 184 -9.43 -0.76 -11.06
N ALA A 185 -9.25 -0.13 -9.89
CA ALA A 185 -9.65 -0.71 -8.61
C ALA A 185 -11.15 -1.02 -8.59
N GLN A 186 -11.98 -0.09 -9.07
CA GLN A 186 -13.42 -0.25 -9.17
C GLN A 186 -13.84 -1.32 -10.19
N GLU A 187 -13.23 -1.36 -11.38
CA GLU A 187 -13.48 -2.36 -12.42
C GLU A 187 -13.15 -3.78 -11.94
N LEU A 188 -12.00 -3.96 -11.27
CA LEU A 188 -11.60 -5.24 -10.74
C LEU A 188 -12.33 -5.62 -9.45
N ASN A 189 -12.99 -4.65 -8.81
CA ASN A 189 -13.63 -4.79 -7.51
C ASN A 189 -12.67 -5.38 -6.46
N ILE A 190 -11.45 -4.87 -6.41
CA ILE A 190 -10.43 -5.18 -5.40
C ILE A 190 -9.71 -3.88 -4.99
N PRO A 191 -9.16 -3.80 -3.78
CA PRO A 191 -8.30 -2.68 -3.42
C PRO A 191 -6.99 -2.74 -4.23
N ILE A 192 -6.56 -1.56 -4.68
CA ILE A 192 -5.23 -1.34 -5.23
C ILE A 192 -4.44 -0.50 -4.23
N ILE A 193 -3.34 -1.04 -3.73
CA ILE A 193 -2.47 -0.41 -2.77
C ILE A 193 -1.19 0.03 -3.48
N ILE A 194 -0.98 1.33 -3.60
CA ILE A 194 0.22 1.88 -4.24
C ILE A 194 1.17 2.46 -3.21
N THR A 195 2.46 2.38 -3.48
CA THR A 195 3.44 3.07 -2.66
C THR A 195 3.93 4.35 -3.32
N SER A 196 4.20 5.39 -2.51
CA SER A 196 4.71 6.68 -2.96
C SER A 196 5.85 7.19 -2.08
N GLY A 197 6.80 7.86 -2.70
CA GLY A 197 7.84 8.60 -1.97
C GLY A 197 7.32 9.96 -1.49
N LEU A 198 7.88 10.47 -0.40
CA LEU A 198 7.67 11.84 0.05
C LEU A 198 8.81 12.75 -0.43
N ASN A 199 8.50 14.03 -0.65
CA ASN A 199 9.49 15.09 -0.86
C ASN A 199 10.25 15.40 0.46
N ARG A 200 11.17 16.36 0.45
CA ARG A 200 11.97 16.73 1.64
C ARG A 200 11.27 17.69 2.60
N GLY A 201 9.97 17.91 2.46
CA GLY A 201 9.18 18.79 3.34
C GLY A 201 9.39 18.50 4.82
N PRO A 202 9.24 17.25 5.30
CA PRO A 202 9.45 16.90 6.71
C PRO A 202 10.87 17.21 7.22
N GLU A 203 11.90 17.06 6.38
CA GLU A 203 13.28 17.33 6.77
C GLU A 203 13.54 18.82 6.96
N ASN A 204 12.87 19.67 6.18
CA ASN A 204 13.07 21.11 6.16
C ASN A 204 12.23 21.87 7.21
N ARG A 205 11.17 21.27 7.74
CA ARG A 205 10.33 21.89 8.77
C ARG A 205 11.02 21.88 10.13
N PRO A 206 10.95 22.97 10.92
CA PRO A 206 11.53 23.03 12.26
C PRO A 206 10.70 22.21 13.27
N GLY A 207 11.35 21.88 14.40
CA GLY A 207 10.71 21.19 15.52
C GLY A 207 10.41 19.73 15.29
N VAL A 208 9.96 19.05 16.33
CA VAL A 208 9.61 17.62 16.32
C VAL A 208 8.37 17.40 15.44
N ASP A 209 7.33 18.20 15.64
CA ASP A 209 6.07 18.12 14.87
C ASP A 209 6.29 18.40 13.38
N GLY A 210 7.30 19.21 13.06
CA GLY A 210 7.68 19.46 11.68
C GLY A 210 8.15 18.21 10.94
N LYS A 211 8.59 17.15 11.65
CA LYS A 211 9.04 15.88 11.06
C LYS A 211 7.87 14.95 10.72
N ILE A 212 6.69 15.21 11.27
CA ILE A 212 5.48 14.44 10.96
C ILE A 212 5.10 14.66 9.49
N PRO A 213 4.95 13.56 8.70
CA PRO A 213 4.60 13.67 7.29
C PRO A 213 3.15 14.13 7.09
N GLN A 214 2.92 14.85 6.02
CA GLN A 214 1.60 15.35 5.62
C GLN A 214 1.31 14.95 4.16
N ILE A 215 0.04 14.94 3.74
CA ILE A 215 -0.36 14.54 2.36
C ILE A 215 0.38 15.39 1.32
N ARG A 216 0.54 16.70 1.56
CA ARG A 216 1.29 17.61 0.68
C ARG A 216 2.77 17.25 0.52
N ASP A 217 3.31 16.39 1.36
CA ASP A 217 4.69 15.91 1.24
C ASP A 217 4.82 14.74 0.25
N LEU A 218 3.72 14.13 -0.17
CA LEU A 218 3.73 13.12 -1.22
C LEU A 218 4.27 13.72 -2.51
N ARG A 219 5.12 12.97 -3.20
CA ARG A 219 5.45 13.33 -4.58
C ARG A 219 4.18 13.22 -5.41
N TYR A 220 3.85 14.30 -6.14
CA TYR A 220 2.59 14.42 -6.89
C TYR A 220 1.34 14.36 -5.98
N GLY A 221 1.47 14.93 -4.77
CA GLY A 221 0.48 14.86 -3.69
C GLY A 221 -0.90 15.32 -4.10
N ASP A 222 -1.03 16.41 -4.87
CA ASP A 222 -2.32 16.95 -5.33
C ASP A 222 -3.14 15.90 -6.09
N SER A 223 -2.53 15.19 -7.05
CA SER A 223 -3.20 14.15 -7.82
C SER A 223 -3.55 12.94 -6.97
N ILE A 224 -2.62 12.52 -6.07
CA ILE A 224 -2.86 11.41 -5.16
C ILE A 224 -3.99 11.75 -4.19
N GLU A 225 -3.99 12.96 -3.62
CA GLU A 225 -5.01 13.41 -2.68
C GLU A 225 -6.41 13.41 -3.31
N CYS A 226 -6.53 13.81 -4.59
CA CYS A 226 -7.80 13.81 -5.30
C CYS A 226 -8.38 12.40 -5.50
N TYR A 227 -7.57 11.44 -5.90
CA TYR A 227 -8.06 10.14 -6.37
C TYR A 227 -7.95 9.01 -5.38
N ALA A 228 -7.04 9.08 -4.39
CA ALA A 228 -6.94 8.07 -3.35
C ALA A 228 -8.15 8.10 -2.40
N ASP A 229 -8.63 6.92 -2.03
CA ASP A 229 -9.66 6.76 -0.98
C ASP A 229 -9.04 6.81 0.41
N LYS A 230 -7.87 6.19 0.56
CA LYS A 230 -7.10 6.16 1.81
C LYS A 230 -5.66 6.55 1.58
N VAL A 231 -5.09 7.32 2.49
CA VAL A 231 -3.67 7.69 2.49
C VAL A 231 -3.06 7.40 3.85
N PHE A 232 -2.07 6.52 3.86
CA PHE A 232 -1.29 6.18 5.05
C PHE A 232 0.11 6.76 4.91
N LEU A 233 0.57 7.51 5.91
CA LEU A 233 1.90 8.10 5.92
C LEU A 233 2.71 7.46 7.05
N LEU A 234 3.85 6.88 6.68
CA LEU A 234 4.73 6.20 7.62
C LEU A 234 5.79 7.13 8.17
N HIS A 235 5.97 7.09 9.47
CA HIS A 235 6.94 7.87 10.20
C HIS A 235 7.69 7.02 11.22
N ARG A 236 9.00 7.19 11.31
CA ARG A 236 9.84 6.59 12.35
C ARG A 236 10.55 7.69 13.11
N PRO A 237 10.05 8.08 14.30
CA PRO A 237 10.62 9.17 15.08
C PRO A 237 12.11 8.98 15.41
N GLU A 238 12.54 7.75 15.70
CA GLU A 238 13.92 7.42 15.99
C GLU A 238 14.91 7.78 14.86
N TYR A 239 14.44 7.81 13.60
CA TYR A 239 15.25 8.22 12.45
C TYR A 239 15.66 9.71 12.55
N TYR A 240 14.84 10.51 13.20
CA TYR A 240 15.10 11.93 13.49
C TYR A 240 15.67 12.16 14.90
N CYS A 241 16.16 11.10 15.56
CA CYS A 241 16.65 11.15 16.94
C CYS A 241 15.58 11.60 17.96
N ILE A 242 14.30 11.34 17.67
CA ILE A 242 13.18 11.58 18.57
C ILE A 242 12.89 10.26 19.26
N TYR A 243 13.24 10.16 20.54
CA TYR A 243 13.19 8.89 21.30
C TYR A 243 12.05 8.80 22.30
N MET A 244 11.39 9.93 22.62
CA MET A 244 10.26 10.00 23.53
C MET A 244 9.23 10.99 22.97
N ASP A 245 7.96 10.71 23.17
CA ASP A 245 6.89 11.69 22.95
C ASP A 245 6.67 12.59 24.16
N GLU A 246 5.71 13.51 24.07
CA GLU A 246 5.38 14.44 25.16
C GLU A 246 4.83 13.75 26.40
N GLU A 247 4.27 12.55 26.25
CA GLU A 247 3.71 11.75 27.34
C GLU A 247 4.76 10.83 28.00
N GLY A 248 6.01 10.82 27.47
CA GLY A 248 7.11 10.01 27.97
C GLY A 248 7.13 8.58 27.42
N TYR A 249 6.39 8.29 26.34
CA TYR A 249 6.42 6.99 25.68
C TYR A 249 7.71 6.82 24.86
N ASP A 250 8.37 5.66 24.97
CA ASP A 250 9.58 5.35 24.21
C ASP A 250 9.26 5.04 22.74
N LEU A 251 9.79 5.88 21.84
CA LEU A 251 9.56 5.81 20.40
C LEU A 251 10.62 5.00 19.64
N ARG A 252 11.59 4.38 20.33
CA ARG A 252 12.58 3.52 19.70
C ARG A 252 11.94 2.23 19.20
N GLY A 253 12.21 1.88 17.95
CA GLY A 253 11.59 0.74 17.32
C GLY A 253 10.07 0.89 17.10
N VAL A 254 9.58 2.13 17.03
CA VAL A 254 8.18 2.42 16.74
C VAL A 254 8.04 2.89 15.29
N LEU A 255 7.03 2.37 14.60
CA LEU A 255 6.52 2.88 13.34
C LEU A 255 5.17 3.54 13.60
N GLU A 256 5.10 4.84 13.44
CA GLU A 256 3.85 5.60 13.45
C GLU A 256 3.23 5.57 12.06
N VAL A 257 1.94 5.23 12.00
CA VAL A 257 1.15 5.20 10.77
C VAL A 257 0.04 6.24 10.89
N PHE A 258 0.16 7.29 10.12
CA PHE A 258 -0.85 8.35 10.06
C PHE A 258 -1.87 8.00 8.98
N VAL A 259 -3.14 7.84 9.36
CA VAL A 259 -4.27 7.75 8.45
C VAL A 259 -4.64 9.16 8.04
N ALA A 260 -3.91 9.70 7.07
CA ALA A 260 -4.01 11.10 6.67
C ALA A 260 -5.26 11.40 5.84
N LYS A 261 -5.79 10.39 5.14
CA LYS A 261 -7.08 10.42 4.44
C LYS A 261 -7.78 9.08 4.60
N ASN A 262 -9.08 9.13 4.87
CA ASN A 262 -10.00 8.00 4.81
C ASN A 262 -11.36 8.51 4.36
N THR A 263 -11.73 8.27 3.10
CA THR A 263 -12.94 8.82 2.50
C THR A 263 -14.22 8.33 3.18
N TYR A 264 -14.19 7.12 3.73
CA TYR A 264 -15.38 6.46 4.26
C TYR A 264 -15.31 6.21 5.79
N GLY A 265 -14.23 6.63 6.43
CA GLY A 265 -14.01 6.39 7.85
C GLY A 265 -13.19 7.48 8.55
N PRO A 266 -12.79 7.25 9.80
CA PRO A 266 -12.02 8.22 10.55
C PRO A 266 -10.57 8.35 10.04
N THR A 267 -9.99 9.51 10.27
CA THR A 267 -8.54 9.74 10.21
C THR A 267 -7.94 9.62 11.61
N GLY A 268 -6.63 9.47 11.70
CA GLY A 268 -5.97 9.34 13.00
C GLY A 268 -4.53 8.83 12.87
N MET A 269 -4.00 8.31 13.95
CA MET A 269 -2.65 7.75 14.00
C MET A 269 -2.66 6.52 14.90
N PHE A 270 -1.87 5.53 14.54
CA PHE A 270 -1.59 4.37 15.37
C PHE A 270 -0.12 3.99 15.31
N ARG A 271 0.34 3.20 16.27
CA ARG A 271 1.72 2.80 16.43
C ARG A 271 1.87 1.29 16.27
N LEU A 272 2.91 0.89 15.54
CA LEU A 272 3.32 -0.49 15.37
C LEU A 272 4.76 -0.67 15.86
N LYS A 273 5.12 -1.85 16.27
CA LYS A 273 6.50 -2.22 16.58
C LYS A 273 7.27 -2.46 15.27
N PHE A 274 8.42 -1.83 15.13
CA PHE A 274 9.30 -1.96 13.99
C PHE A 274 10.64 -2.60 14.41
N ASP A 275 10.84 -3.85 14.05
CA ASP A 275 12.10 -4.55 14.25
C ASP A 275 12.96 -4.43 12.99
N LYS A 276 13.99 -3.59 13.07
CA LYS A 276 14.89 -3.31 11.95
C LYS A 276 15.75 -4.52 11.58
N GLU A 277 16.16 -5.33 12.56
CA GLU A 277 17.05 -6.48 12.35
C GLU A 277 16.29 -7.62 11.66
N LYS A 278 15.08 -7.86 12.10
CA LYS A 278 14.20 -8.89 11.54
C LYS A 278 13.41 -8.41 10.32
N VAL A 279 13.48 -7.11 9.97
CA VAL A 279 12.68 -6.48 8.91
C VAL A 279 11.19 -6.76 9.11
N LYS A 280 10.73 -6.69 10.37
CA LYS A 280 9.39 -7.08 10.79
C LYS A 280 8.63 -5.90 11.39
N VAL A 281 7.33 -5.88 11.08
CA VAL A 281 6.36 -4.96 11.66
C VAL A 281 5.28 -5.81 12.35
N THR A 282 4.93 -5.46 13.59
CA THR A 282 3.88 -6.15 14.36
C THR A 282 3.04 -5.15 15.14
N ASP A 283 1.85 -5.56 15.55
CA ASP A 283 1.11 -4.80 16.55
C ASP A 283 1.95 -4.65 17.85
N ILE A 284 1.74 -3.56 18.57
CA ILE A 284 2.30 -3.38 19.90
C ILE A 284 1.37 -4.14 20.87
N ASP A 285 1.90 -5.13 21.55
CA ASP A 285 1.16 -5.91 22.55
C ASP A 285 0.89 -5.02 23.78
N GLY A 286 -0.40 -4.79 24.09
CA GLY A 286 -0.84 -4.22 25.34
C GLY A 286 -0.85 -2.70 25.38
N ASN A 287 -1.96 -2.12 25.06
CA ASN A 287 -2.89 -1.26 25.80
C ASN A 287 -3.87 -0.63 24.80
N THR A 288 -5.09 -1.10 24.86
CA THR A 288 -6.29 -0.39 24.44
C THR A 288 -6.47 0.83 25.28
#